data_0b47dab5e7f9d299aa88ce7bb24bb57a
#
_entry.id   0b47dab5e7f9d299aa88ce7bb24bb57a
#
_cell.length_a   1.000
_cell.length_b   1.000
_cell.length_c   1.000
_cell.angle_alpha   90.00
_cell.angle_beta   90.00
_cell.angle_gamma   90.00
#
_symmetry.space_group_name_H-M   'P 1'
#
loop_
_entity.id
_entity.type
_entity.pdbx_description
1 polymer ?
#
loop_
_entity_poly.entity_id
_entity_poly.type
_entity_poly.pdbx_seq_one_letter_code
_entity_poly.pdbx_strand_id
1 'polypeptide(L)'
;DQLLVLPFDQQLASRPADEFVQRCLIDGLDIRGLIVGDDFKFGSHRSGDFRLLQRFAVQHGFSIDRAESFIEAGERVSSTGIRGLLREGRLAEAAPLLGRRYSISGRVVHGQKKGREMGFATANINLHRLASPLHGIFAARVSGIDDVALPCLALATAEIGIREHRPQAGRDGGARRLDHHAGLRLAH
;
A
#
# COMPACT_ATOMS: atom_id res chain seq x y z
N ASP A 1 9.66 10.16 -14.88
CA ASP A 1 8.99 8.88 -14.58
C ASP A 1 7.50 9.02 -14.85
N GLN A 2 6.89 7.99 -15.42
CA GLN A 2 5.46 7.97 -15.74
C GLN A 2 4.83 6.70 -15.13
N LEU A 3 3.58 6.81 -14.69
CA LEU A 3 2.78 5.70 -14.18
C LEU A 3 1.54 5.53 -15.07
N LEU A 4 1.44 4.37 -15.73
CA LEU A 4 0.22 3.98 -16.43
C LEU A 4 -0.62 3.09 -15.53
N VAL A 5 -1.84 3.53 -15.23
CA VAL A 5 -2.82 2.74 -14.47
C VAL A 5 -3.91 2.29 -15.42
N LEU A 6 -3.99 0.97 -15.66
CA LEU A 6 -5.05 0.37 -16.44
C LEU A 6 -6.18 -0.07 -15.50
N PRO A 7 -7.45 0.31 -15.75
CA PRO A 7 -8.58 -0.23 -14.99
C PRO A 7 -8.67 -1.73 -15.28
N PHE A 8 -8.64 -2.53 -14.20
CA PHE A 8 -8.76 -3.98 -14.32
C PHE A 8 -10.25 -4.36 -14.33
N ASP A 9 -10.88 -4.14 -15.47
CA ASP A 9 -12.27 -4.49 -15.74
C ASP A 9 -12.40 -5.85 -16.45
N GLN A 10 -13.62 -6.25 -16.74
CA GLN A 10 -13.89 -7.52 -17.41
C GLN A 10 -13.30 -7.55 -18.83
N GLN A 11 -13.23 -6.41 -19.51
CA GLN A 11 -12.67 -6.32 -20.86
C GLN A 11 -11.15 -6.59 -20.83
N LEU A 12 -10.45 -6.00 -19.89
CA LEU A 12 -9.00 -6.24 -19.72
C LEU A 12 -8.74 -7.66 -19.22
N ALA A 13 -9.55 -8.15 -18.26
CA ALA A 13 -9.41 -9.49 -17.69
C ALA A 13 -9.66 -10.62 -18.68
N SER A 14 -10.53 -10.42 -19.66
CA SER A 14 -10.84 -11.42 -20.71
C SER A 14 -9.89 -11.37 -21.91
N ARG A 15 -9.00 -10.37 -21.98
CA ARG A 15 -8.11 -10.20 -23.13
C ARG A 15 -7.06 -11.31 -23.20
N PRO A 16 -6.90 -11.99 -24.38
CA PRO A 16 -5.82 -12.95 -24.59
C PRO A 16 -4.43 -12.35 -24.32
N ALA A 17 -3.49 -13.20 -23.91
CA ALA A 17 -2.17 -12.71 -23.51
C ALA A 17 -1.39 -12.08 -24.68
N ASP A 18 -1.46 -12.65 -25.87
CA ASP A 18 -0.86 -12.12 -27.08
C ASP A 18 -1.43 -10.76 -27.48
N GLU A 19 -2.76 -10.63 -27.42
CA GLU A 19 -3.43 -9.36 -27.69
C GLU A 19 -3.07 -8.28 -26.66
N PHE A 20 -2.91 -8.66 -25.39
CA PHE A 20 -2.44 -7.73 -24.35
C PHE A 20 -1.03 -7.20 -24.68
N VAL A 21 -0.09 -8.08 -25.07
CA VAL A 21 1.26 -7.66 -25.45
C VAL A 21 1.22 -6.75 -26.66
N GLN A 22 0.51 -7.15 -27.71
CA GLN A 22 0.46 -6.37 -28.94
C GLN A 22 -0.15 -4.99 -28.72
N ARG A 23 -1.37 -4.91 -28.17
CA ARG A 23 -2.09 -3.64 -28.06
C ARG A 23 -1.60 -2.73 -26.94
N CYS A 24 -1.22 -3.31 -25.78
CA CYS A 24 -0.86 -2.48 -24.63
C CYS A 24 0.63 -2.16 -24.60
N LEU A 25 1.49 -3.15 -24.87
CA LEU A 25 2.93 -2.94 -24.73
C LEU A 25 3.57 -2.42 -26.01
N ILE A 26 3.21 -2.98 -27.16
CA ILE A 26 3.82 -2.61 -28.45
C ILE A 26 3.13 -1.39 -29.04
N ASP A 27 1.85 -1.52 -29.40
CA ASP A 27 1.13 -0.46 -30.12
C ASP A 27 0.84 0.76 -29.22
N GLY A 28 0.55 0.51 -27.93
CA GLY A 28 0.18 1.55 -26.98
C GLY A 28 1.34 2.26 -26.31
N LEU A 29 2.38 1.53 -25.89
CA LEU A 29 3.51 2.06 -25.13
C LEU A 29 4.80 2.17 -25.95
N ASP A 30 4.89 1.56 -27.13
CA ASP A 30 6.11 1.48 -27.97
C ASP A 30 7.35 1.10 -27.11
N ILE A 31 7.24 0.04 -26.32
CA ILE A 31 8.26 -0.33 -25.35
C ILE A 31 9.59 -0.66 -26.04
N ARG A 32 10.71 -0.21 -25.45
CA ARG A 32 12.06 -0.53 -25.87
C ARG A 32 12.73 -1.57 -24.97
N GLY A 33 12.17 -1.77 -23.78
CA GLY A 33 12.61 -2.75 -22.81
C GLY A 33 11.49 -3.05 -21.82
N LEU A 34 11.50 -4.26 -21.27
CA LEU A 34 10.52 -4.73 -20.31
C LEU A 34 11.21 -5.51 -19.19
N ILE A 35 10.88 -5.17 -17.96
CA ILE A 35 11.31 -5.93 -16.78
C ILE A 35 10.06 -6.46 -16.09
N VAL A 36 10.02 -7.76 -15.84
CA VAL A 36 8.90 -8.41 -15.15
C VAL A 36 9.42 -9.35 -14.05
N GLY A 37 8.61 -9.57 -13.02
CA GLY A 37 8.94 -10.56 -11.98
C GLY A 37 9.07 -11.98 -12.56
N ASP A 38 9.78 -12.84 -11.85
CA ASP A 38 10.03 -14.23 -12.25
C ASP A 38 8.75 -15.09 -12.34
N ASP A 39 7.71 -14.74 -11.58
CA ASP A 39 6.40 -15.41 -11.53
C ASP A 39 5.30 -14.63 -12.28
N PHE A 40 5.68 -13.65 -13.09
CA PHE A 40 4.72 -12.80 -13.79
C PHE A 40 3.84 -13.61 -14.75
N LYS A 41 2.53 -13.51 -14.56
CA LYS A 41 1.49 -14.10 -15.39
C LYS A 41 0.47 -13.04 -15.77
N PHE A 42 0.05 -13.04 -17.02
CA PHE A 42 -0.87 -12.04 -17.56
C PHE A 42 -1.84 -12.62 -18.59
N GLY A 43 -2.75 -11.77 -19.07
CA GLY A 43 -3.77 -12.17 -20.03
C GLY A 43 -4.87 -13.05 -19.41
N SER A 44 -5.89 -13.32 -20.21
CA SER A 44 -7.03 -14.16 -19.83
C SER A 44 -6.56 -15.51 -19.29
N HIS A 45 -7.14 -15.95 -18.18
CA HIS A 45 -6.76 -17.18 -17.48
C HIS A 45 -5.27 -17.32 -17.15
N ARG A 46 -4.54 -16.20 -17.02
CA ARG A 46 -3.09 -16.16 -16.76
C ARG A 46 -2.28 -16.95 -17.80
N SER A 47 -2.74 -16.96 -19.05
CA SER A 47 -2.16 -17.75 -20.17
C SER A 47 -0.82 -17.20 -20.66
N GLY A 48 -0.52 -15.91 -20.40
CA GLY A 48 0.75 -15.28 -20.72
C GLY A 48 1.81 -15.53 -19.67
N ASP A 49 3.04 -15.72 -20.11
CA ASP A 49 4.20 -15.91 -19.27
C ASP A 49 5.45 -15.25 -19.89
N PHE A 50 6.58 -15.38 -19.20
CA PHE A 50 7.85 -14.84 -19.66
C PHE A 50 8.29 -15.37 -21.05
N ARG A 51 7.99 -16.64 -21.37
CA ARG A 51 8.33 -17.23 -22.68
C ARG A 51 7.54 -16.57 -23.81
N LEU A 52 6.27 -16.23 -23.57
CA LEU A 52 5.49 -15.48 -24.52
C LEU A 52 6.10 -14.12 -24.79
N LEU A 53 6.46 -13.39 -23.71
CA LEU A 53 7.12 -12.08 -23.82
C LEU A 53 8.46 -12.14 -24.57
N GLN A 54 9.26 -13.19 -24.35
CA GLN A 54 10.52 -13.40 -25.08
C GLN A 54 10.30 -13.54 -26.58
N ARG A 55 9.27 -14.28 -27.01
CA ARG A 55 8.93 -14.41 -28.43
C ARG A 55 8.59 -13.05 -29.05
N PHE A 56 7.78 -12.26 -28.37
CA PHE A 56 7.43 -10.90 -28.82
C PHE A 56 8.68 -9.98 -28.81
N ALA A 57 9.54 -10.11 -27.82
CA ALA A 57 10.78 -9.33 -27.75
C ALA A 57 11.69 -9.56 -28.99
N VAL A 58 11.87 -10.82 -29.37
CA VAL A 58 12.62 -11.18 -30.59
C VAL A 58 11.93 -10.64 -31.85
N GLN A 59 10.61 -10.76 -31.92
CA GLN A 59 9.84 -10.36 -33.10
C GLN A 59 9.81 -8.82 -33.29
N HIS A 60 9.73 -8.06 -32.19
CA HIS A 60 9.53 -6.60 -32.21
C HIS A 60 10.78 -5.79 -31.78
N GLY A 61 11.87 -6.46 -31.44
CA GLY A 61 13.17 -5.79 -31.19
C GLY A 61 13.27 -5.04 -29.87
N PHE A 62 12.53 -5.44 -28.82
CA PHE A 62 12.69 -4.88 -27.47
C PHE A 62 13.47 -5.83 -26.55
N SER A 63 14.14 -5.29 -25.53
CA SER A 63 14.83 -6.10 -24.52
C SER A 63 13.84 -6.62 -23.47
N ILE A 64 14.13 -7.79 -22.90
CA ILE A 64 13.34 -8.32 -21.78
C ILE A 64 14.24 -8.91 -20.70
N ASP A 65 14.01 -8.52 -19.46
CA ASP A 65 14.75 -8.98 -18.29
C ASP A 65 13.79 -9.48 -17.20
N ARG A 66 14.30 -10.37 -16.34
CA ARG A 66 13.60 -10.81 -15.14
C ARG A 66 14.10 -10.02 -13.93
N ALA A 67 13.16 -9.46 -13.16
CA ALA A 67 13.46 -9.02 -11.81
C ALA A 67 13.57 -10.27 -10.93
N GLU A 68 14.73 -10.49 -10.37
CA GLU A 68 14.95 -11.59 -9.43
C GLU A 68 14.14 -11.39 -8.16
N SER A 69 13.67 -12.49 -7.59
CA SER A 69 12.99 -12.45 -6.30
C SER A 69 13.96 -12.04 -5.20
N PHE A 70 13.60 -11.05 -4.42
CA PHE A 70 14.36 -10.64 -3.26
C PHE A 70 14.19 -11.66 -2.13
N ILE A 71 15.32 -12.15 -1.60
CA ILE A 71 15.38 -13.13 -0.50
C ILE A 71 15.93 -12.43 0.73
N GLU A 72 15.22 -12.53 1.85
CA GLU A 72 15.63 -12.02 3.15
C GLU A 72 15.52 -13.15 4.18
N ALA A 73 16.57 -13.38 4.94
CA ALA A 73 16.66 -14.46 5.93
C ALA A 73 16.29 -15.87 5.39
N GLY A 74 16.59 -16.13 4.09
CA GLY A 74 16.29 -17.41 3.44
C GLY A 74 14.86 -17.55 2.91
N GLU A 75 14.01 -16.55 3.11
CA GLU A 75 12.63 -16.55 2.61
C GLU A 75 12.42 -15.50 1.51
N ARG A 76 11.57 -15.84 0.54
CA ARG A 76 11.20 -14.91 -0.53
C ARG A 76 10.32 -13.78 0.02
N VAL A 77 10.77 -12.55 -0.14
CA VAL A 77 9.97 -11.38 0.20
C VAL A 77 8.83 -11.20 -0.81
N SER A 78 7.59 -11.23 -0.33
CA SER A 78 6.41 -11.07 -1.16
C SER A 78 5.35 -10.19 -0.49
N SER A 79 4.57 -9.49 -1.30
CA SER A 79 3.43 -8.71 -0.79
C SER A 79 2.43 -9.56 -0.01
N THR A 80 2.26 -10.83 -0.36
CA THR A 80 1.37 -11.78 0.34
C THR A 80 1.92 -12.11 1.73
N GLY A 81 3.21 -12.44 1.82
CA GLY A 81 3.87 -12.73 3.11
C GLY A 81 3.82 -11.52 4.05
N ILE A 82 4.19 -10.33 3.53
CA ILE A 82 4.14 -9.09 4.32
C ILE A 82 2.71 -8.79 4.81
N ARG A 83 1.69 -8.93 3.96
CA ARG A 83 0.29 -8.75 4.40
C ARG A 83 -0.14 -9.78 5.43
N GLY A 84 0.38 -11.01 5.37
CA GLY A 84 0.19 -12.04 6.40
C GLY A 84 0.70 -11.56 7.76
N LEU A 85 1.95 -11.17 7.85
CA LEU A 85 2.57 -10.64 9.06
C LEU A 85 1.82 -9.42 9.62
N LEU A 86 1.37 -8.52 8.75
CA LEU A 86 0.59 -7.35 9.18
C LEU A 86 -0.77 -7.75 9.77
N ARG A 87 -1.47 -8.73 9.20
CA ARG A 87 -2.75 -9.24 9.76
C ARG A 87 -2.58 -9.87 11.12
N GLU A 88 -1.44 -10.52 11.34
CA GLU A 88 -1.07 -11.13 12.62
C GLU A 88 -0.51 -10.14 13.64
N GLY A 89 -0.35 -8.86 13.24
CA GLY A 89 0.23 -7.82 14.09
C GLY A 89 1.75 -7.94 14.30
N ARG A 90 2.45 -8.78 13.53
CA ARG A 90 3.89 -9.04 13.59
C ARG A 90 4.69 -7.96 12.88
N LEU A 91 4.58 -6.72 13.39
CA LEU A 91 5.15 -5.52 12.76
C LEU A 91 6.69 -5.55 12.74
N ALA A 92 7.30 -6.12 13.79
CA ALA A 92 8.75 -6.24 13.92
C ALA A 92 9.34 -7.10 12.79
N GLU A 93 8.65 -8.17 12.42
CA GLU A 93 9.07 -9.08 11.35
C GLU A 93 8.73 -8.54 9.96
N ALA A 94 7.65 -7.78 9.84
CA ALA A 94 7.32 -7.13 8.58
C ALA A 94 8.28 -5.99 8.20
N ALA A 95 8.89 -5.32 9.20
CA ALA A 95 9.72 -4.14 8.97
C ALA A 95 10.99 -4.43 8.12
N PRO A 96 11.81 -5.46 8.40
CA PRO A 96 12.97 -5.79 7.55
C PRO A 96 12.54 -6.16 6.13
N LEU A 97 11.45 -6.94 5.97
CA LEU A 97 10.95 -7.30 4.63
C LEU A 97 10.44 -6.09 3.83
N LEU A 98 10.00 -5.03 4.51
CA LEU A 98 9.60 -3.76 3.90
C LEU A 98 10.78 -2.81 3.68
N GLY A 99 11.94 -3.07 4.29
CA GLY A 99 13.07 -2.13 4.37
C GLY A 99 12.76 -0.87 5.20
N ARG A 100 11.61 -0.83 5.88
CA ARG A 100 11.16 0.29 6.71
C ARG A 100 10.04 -0.13 7.67
N ARG A 101 9.80 0.65 8.69
CA ARG A 101 8.61 0.46 9.53
C ARG A 101 7.33 0.64 8.72
N TYR A 102 6.32 -0.18 9.01
CA TYR A 102 5.04 -0.05 8.35
C TYR A 102 4.42 1.32 8.66
N SER A 103 3.94 1.99 7.65
CA SER A 103 3.32 3.30 7.78
C SER A 103 2.05 3.38 6.95
N ILE A 104 1.14 4.20 7.40
CA ILE A 104 -0.13 4.48 6.76
C ILE A 104 -0.25 5.99 6.61
N SER A 105 -0.68 6.43 5.45
CA SER A 105 -0.96 7.84 5.18
C SER A 105 -2.32 7.98 4.52
N GLY A 106 -2.99 9.08 4.80
CA GLY A 106 -4.29 9.38 4.21
C GLY A 106 -4.83 10.72 4.71
N ARG A 107 -5.95 11.13 4.15
CA ARG A 107 -6.62 12.36 4.57
C ARG A 107 -7.38 12.11 5.88
N VAL A 108 -7.28 13.04 6.82
CA VAL A 108 -8.11 13.04 8.02
C VAL A 108 -9.55 13.39 7.64
N VAL A 109 -10.48 12.57 8.03
CA VAL A 109 -11.91 12.75 7.79
C VAL A 109 -12.68 12.79 9.09
N HIS A 110 -13.86 13.44 9.08
CA HIS A 110 -14.75 13.43 10.21
C HIS A 110 -15.39 12.04 10.37
N GLY A 111 -15.19 11.43 11.54
CA GLY A 111 -15.88 10.20 11.95
C GLY A 111 -17.16 10.48 12.72
N GLN A 112 -17.68 9.45 13.36
CA GLN A 112 -18.94 9.49 14.14
C GLN A 112 -18.85 10.31 15.44
N LYS A 113 -17.75 11.01 15.71
CA LYS A 113 -17.49 11.87 16.88
C LYS A 113 -17.64 11.19 18.26
N LYS A 114 -17.81 9.87 18.32
CA LYS A 114 -17.97 9.10 19.58
C LYS A 114 -16.82 9.29 20.57
N GLY A 115 -15.60 9.49 20.08
CA GLY A 115 -14.46 9.79 20.95
C GLY A 115 -14.58 11.10 21.69
N ARG A 116 -15.24 12.11 21.07
CA ARG A 116 -15.45 13.42 21.68
C ARG A 116 -16.43 13.35 22.85
N GLU A 117 -17.45 12.49 22.76
CA GLU A 117 -18.40 12.23 23.86
C GLU A 117 -17.72 11.58 25.07
N MET A 118 -16.64 10.82 24.84
CA MET A 118 -15.83 10.17 25.87
C MET A 118 -14.62 11.02 26.31
N GLY A 119 -14.53 12.29 25.89
CA GLY A 119 -13.43 13.18 26.26
C GLY A 119 -12.11 12.97 25.49
N PHE A 120 -12.12 12.18 24.43
CA PHE A 120 -10.90 11.91 23.63
C PHE A 120 -10.99 12.58 22.26
N ALA A 121 -9.91 13.27 21.86
CA ALA A 121 -9.75 13.74 20.51
C ALA A 121 -9.42 12.52 19.60
N THR A 122 -10.22 12.33 18.55
CA THR A 122 -10.00 11.26 17.57
C THR A 122 -9.89 11.84 16.17
N ALA A 123 -8.90 11.37 15.40
CA ALA A 123 -8.78 11.65 13.98
C ALA A 123 -8.95 10.34 13.22
N ASN A 124 -9.83 10.31 12.22
CA ASN A 124 -10.01 9.16 11.36
C ASN A 124 -9.24 9.37 10.05
N ILE A 125 -8.43 8.40 9.65
CA ILE A 125 -7.70 8.44 8.38
C ILE A 125 -8.44 7.60 7.36
N ASN A 126 -8.89 8.23 6.27
CA ASN A 126 -9.43 7.51 5.13
C ASN A 126 -8.27 6.98 4.27
N LEU A 127 -8.19 5.67 4.14
CA LEU A 127 -7.14 5.00 3.40
C LEU A 127 -7.40 4.91 1.89
N HIS A 128 -8.62 5.22 1.44
CA HIS A 128 -9.06 4.96 0.07
C HIS A 128 -8.73 3.53 -0.41
N ARG A 129 -8.85 2.55 0.49
CA ARG A 129 -8.59 1.13 0.24
C ARG A 129 -9.80 0.31 0.66
N LEU A 130 -10.01 -0.82 -0.03
CA LEU A 130 -11.10 -1.75 0.29
C LEU A 130 -10.93 -2.42 1.66
N ALA A 131 -9.68 -2.62 2.12
CA ALA A 131 -9.40 -3.19 3.42
C ALA A 131 -8.01 -2.77 3.92
N SER A 132 -7.87 -2.60 5.25
CA SER A 132 -6.57 -2.51 5.91
C SER A 132 -6.03 -3.92 6.16
N PRO A 133 -4.76 -4.21 5.91
CA PRO A 133 -4.16 -5.48 6.30
C PRO A 133 -3.95 -5.58 7.82
N LEU A 134 -4.06 -4.47 8.53
CA LEU A 134 -3.78 -4.37 9.95
C LEU A 134 -5.07 -4.23 10.74
N HIS A 135 -5.24 -5.06 11.80
CA HIS A 135 -6.37 -5.02 12.71
C HIS A 135 -5.87 -5.05 14.15
N GLY A 136 -6.39 -4.18 15.00
CA GLY A 136 -6.02 -4.13 16.41
C GLY A 136 -5.70 -2.72 16.90
N ILE A 137 -5.15 -2.63 18.10
CA ILE A 137 -4.72 -1.39 18.75
C ILE A 137 -3.19 -1.39 18.78
N PHE A 138 -2.60 -0.34 18.29
CA PHE A 138 -1.15 -0.21 18.15
C PHE A 138 -0.67 1.12 18.71
N ALA A 139 0.51 1.09 19.33
CA ALA A 139 1.26 2.32 19.56
C ALA A 139 1.76 2.87 18.23
N ALA A 140 1.59 4.15 18.00
CA ALA A 140 1.90 4.75 16.72
C ALA A 140 2.50 6.15 16.90
N ARG A 141 3.25 6.58 15.90
CA ARG A 141 3.74 7.95 15.79
C ARG A 141 3.02 8.63 14.64
N VAL A 142 2.35 9.73 14.90
CA VAL A 142 1.66 10.54 13.90
C VAL A 142 2.57 11.68 13.46
N SER A 143 2.60 11.95 12.17
CA SER A 143 3.28 13.10 11.56
C SER A 143 2.35 13.80 10.56
N GLY A 144 2.68 15.02 10.16
CA GLY A 144 1.85 15.83 9.27
C GLY A 144 0.81 16.67 10.01
N ILE A 145 0.93 16.77 11.32
CA ILE A 145 0.20 17.68 12.18
C ILE A 145 1.25 18.57 12.84
N ASP A 146 1.31 19.84 12.48
CA ASP A 146 2.22 20.86 13.03
C ASP A 146 3.73 20.45 13.06
N ASP A 147 4.22 19.72 12.06
CA ASP A 147 5.60 19.23 11.90
C ASP A 147 6.18 18.44 13.10
N VAL A 148 5.38 18.12 14.08
CA VAL A 148 5.77 17.34 15.26
C VAL A 148 5.21 15.93 15.18
N ALA A 149 6.09 14.92 15.32
CA ALA A 149 5.66 13.54 15.45
C ALA A 149 5.16 13.28 16.88
N LEU A 150 3.87 13.07 17.04
CA LEU A 150 3.26 12.81 18.35
C LEU A 150 3.09 11.29 18.58
N PRO A 151 3.40 10.78 19.78
CA PRO A 151 3.03 9.42 20.17
C PRO A 151 1.52 9.33 20.37
N CYS A 152 0.90 8.30 19.82
CA CYS A 152 -0.53 8.08 19.97
C CYS A 152 -0.87 6.59 19.98
N LEU A 153 -2.08 6.26 20.41
CA LEU A 153 -2.66 4.94 20.20
C LEU A 153 -3.49 4.98 18.92
N ALA A 154 -3.22 4.05 18.02
CA ALA A 154 -3.97 3.87 16.80
C ALA A 154 -4.78 2.59 16.86
N LEU A 155 -6.09 2.69 16.64
CA LEU A 155 -6.97 1.55 16.41
C LEU A 155 -7.06 1.32 14.91
N ALA A 156 -6.50 0.21 14.44
CA ALA A 156 -6.63 -0.20 13.05
C ALA A 156 -7.85 -1.12 12.91
N THR A 157 -8.85 -0.64 12.20
CA THR A 157 -10.03 -1.39 11.77
C THR A 157 -10.18 -1.21 10.25
N ALA A 158 -11.34 -1.45 9.67
CA ALA A 158 -11.62 -1.08 8.27
C ALA A 158 -11.40 0.44 8.01
N GLU A 159 -11.61 1.25 9.05
CA GLU A 159 -11.22 2.66 9.11
C GLU A 159 -10.20 2.83 10.24
N ILE A 160 -9.13 3.58 9.99
CA ILE A 160 -8.12 3.82 11.03
C ILE A 160 -8.48 5.06 11.82
N GLY A 161 -8.84 4.85 13.10
CA GLY A 161 -9.02 5.91 14.09
C GLY A 161 -7.74 6.13 14.90
N ILE A 162 -7.30 7.37 15.01
CA ILE A 162 -6.15 7.78 15.83
C ILE A 162 -6.70 8.42 17.11
N ARG A 163 -6.27 7.92 18.26
CA ARG A 163 -6.53 8.55 19.57
C ARG A 163 -5.26 9.20 20.08
N GLU A 164 -5.33 10.47 20.38
CA GLU A 164 -4.25 11.18 21.05
C GLU A 164 -4.25 10.80 22.54
N HIS A 165 -3.14 10.29 23.05
CA HIS A 165 -2.95 10.13 24.48
C HIS A 165 -2.36 11.44 25.03
N ARG A 166 -3.22 12.32 25.55
CA ARG A 166 -2.78 13.47 26.34
C ARG A 166 -2.63 13.03 27.79
N PRO A 167 -1.45 13.20 28.41
CA PRO A 167 -1.38 13.26 29.87
C PRO A 167 -2.25 14.43 30.32
N GLN A 168 -3.05 14.22 31.36
CA GLN A 168 -3.90 15.28 31.90
C GLN A 168 -3.07 16.49 32.34
N ALA A 169 -3.03 17.52 31.55
CA ALA A 169 -2.53 18.84 31.89
C ALA A 169 -3.42 19.89 31.22
N GLY A 170 -4.20 20.60 32.06
CA GLY A 170 -4.76 21.91 31.76
C GLY A 170 -5.84 22.00 30.70
N ARG A 171 -7.04 22.34 31.12
CA ARG A 171 -8.13 22.80 30.26
C ARG A 171 -7.73 24.11 29.59
N ASP A 172 -7.35 24.06 28.33
CA ASP A 172 -7.51 25.17 27.38
C ASP A 172 -7.32 24.58 25.98
N GLY A 173 -8.38 24.48 25.22
CA GLY A 173 -8.29 23.78 23.97
C GLY A 173 -9.23 24.27 22.90
N GLY A 174 -8.74 25.16 22.09
CA GLY A 174 -9.33 25.42 20.78
C GLY A 174 -9.18 24.17 19.91
N ALA A 175 -10.31 23.62 19.42
CA ALA A 175 -10.29 22.56 18.43
C ALA A 175 -9.71 23.09 17.12
N ARG A 176 -8.45 22.72 16.83
CA ARG A 176 -7.84 23.02 15.53
C ARG A 176 -8.49 22.13 14.45
N ARG A 177 -8.87 22.73 13.34
CA ARG A 177 -9.32 22.02 12.14
C ARG A 177 -8.10 21.28 11.57
N LEU A 178 -8.22 19.95 11.49
CA LEU A 178 -7.23 19.11 10.83
C LEU A 178 -7.66 18.90 9.36
N ASP A 179 -7.30 19.84 8.51
CA ASP A 179 -7.54 19.74 7.05
C ASP A 179 -6.31 19.15 6.32
N HIS A 180 -5.46 18.39 7.01
CA HIS A 180 -4.16 17.97 6.51
C HIS A 180 -4.03 16.47 6.25
N HIS A 181 -3.08 16.13 5.36
CA HIS A 181 -2.65 14.75 5.13
C HIS A 181 -1.83 14.30 6.33
N ALA A 182 -2.30 13.33 7.08
CA ALA A 182 -1.58 12.76 8.21
C ALA A 182 -0.88 11.46 7.81
N GLY A 183 0.37 11.32 8.22
CA GLY A 183 1.15 10.09 8.10
C GLY A 183 1.25 9.41 9.46
N LEU A 184 0.94 8.11 9.51
CA LEU A 184 1.03 7.28 10.70
C LEU A 184 2.16 6.28 10.55
N ARG A 185 3.16 6.32 11.44
CA ARG A 185 4.19 5.28 11.56
C ARG A 185 3.92 4.47 12.82
N LEU A 186 3.79 3.16 12.65
CA LEU A 186 3.58 2.27 13.78
C LEU A 186 4.91 2.01 14.50
N ALA A 187 4.86 2.07 15.84
CA ALA A 187 5.97 1.69 16.70
C ALA A 187 5.97 0.17 16.91
N HIS A 188 7.14 -0.38 17.19
CA HIS A 188 7.29 -1.76 17.66
C HIS A 188 6.89 -1.86 19.12
#